data_5df8cba80afe738be43a41e6f0cb990b
#
_entry.id   5df8cba80afe738be43a41e6f0cb990b
#
_cell.length_a   1.000
_cell.length_b   1.000
_cell.length_c   1.000
_cell.angle_alpha   90.00
_cell.angle_beta   90.00
_cell.angle_gamma   90.00
#
_symmetry.space_group_name_H-M   'P 1'
#
loop_
_entity.id
_entity.type
_entity.pdbx_description
1 polymer ?
#
loop_
_entity_poly.entity_id
_entity_poly.type
_entity_poly.pdbx_seq_one_letter_code
_entity_poly.pdbx_strand_id
1 'polypeptide(L)'
;MPDPAPRAPHPRPKNIPSGGRVNGEWTAQRWPALILLLLFLPQPWLLPSLWPGISNSVFDSYQRISPRKIERLPVAIVDIDEASLKAIGQWPWPRTLIADMIVKLFQKGAITVGFDVVFAEPDRMNPDSIAGSLPQLDQTTKDALTKLPSNDAVLADILKQAPVVLGRAAHGG
;
A
#
# COMPACT_ATOMS: atom_id res chain seq x y z
N MET A 1 32.63 -89.01 37.60
CA MET A 1 31.91 -87.75 37.66
C MET A 1 32.94 -86.67 37.86
N PRO A 2 33.32 -85.89 36.87
CA PRO A 2 34.34 -84.82 37.04
C PRO A 2 33.68 -83.55 37.52
N ASP A 3 34.35 -82.86 38.42
CA ASP A 3 34.04 -81.65 39.12
C ASP A 3 33.90 -80.43 38.13
N PRO A 4 32.94 -79.55 38.32
CA PRO A 4 32.73 -78.37 37.40
C PRO A 4 33.84 -77.32 37.61
N ALA A 5 34.35 -76.84 36.51
CA ALA A 5 35.38 -75.80 36.43
C ALA A 5 35.00 -74.49 37.14
N PRO A 6 35.95 -73.77 37.74
CA PRO A 6 35.68 -72.53 38.45
C PRO A 6 35.21 -71.41 37.51
N ARG A 7 34.15 -70.72 37.89
CA ARG A 7 33.58 -69.53 37.17
C ARG A 7 34.60 -68.43 37.15
N ALA A 8 34.79 -67.84 35.97
CA ALA A 8 35.59 -66.65 35.77
C ALA A 8 34.99 -65.45 36.55
N PRO A 9 35.82 -64.58 37.11
CA PRO A 9 35.38 -63.43 37.88
C PRO A 9 34.70 -62.41 36.95
N HIS A 10 33.54 -61.90 37.41
CA HIS A 10 32.81 -60.89 36.73
C HIS A 10 33.61 -59.55 36.60
N PRO A 11 33.63 -58.91 35.44
CA PRO A 11 34.30 -57.64 35.30
C PRO A 11 33.67 -56.57 36.24
N ARG A 12 34.50 -55.89 37.02
CA ARG A 12 34.09 -54.79 37.88
C ARG A 12 33.44 -53.68 37.02
N PRO A 13 32.32 -53.07 37.46
CA PRO A 13 31.72 -51.91 36.77
C PRO A 13 32.77 -50.79 36.73
N LYS A 14 33.03 -50.28 35.51
CA LYS A 14 33.82 -49.06 35.32
C LYS A 14 33.20 -47.93 36.13
N ASN A 15 34.01 -47.25 36.94
CA ASN A 15 33.65 -46.07 37.69
C ASN A 15 32.91 -45.09 36.72
N ILE A 16 31.64 -44.91 36.96
CA ILE A 16 30.87 -43.83 36.38
C ILE A 16 31.41 -42.56 37.05
N PRO A 17 31.95 -41.58 36.30
CA PRO A 17 32.36 -40.34 36.90
C PRO A 17 31.12 -39.70 37.56
N SER A 18 31.15 -39.52 38.86
CA SER A 18 30.14 -38.78 39.66
C SER A 18 29.92 -37.45 38.99
N GLY A 19 28.66 -37.17 38.62
CA GLY A 19 28.24 -35.99 37.91
C GLY A 19 28.94 -34.73 38.43
N GLY A 20 29.74 -34.14 37.54
CA GLY A 20 30.34 -32.86 37.78
C GLY A 20 29.21 -31.85 38.10
N ARG A 21 29.29 -31.23 39.25
CA ARG A 21 28.45 -30.10 39.61
C ARG A 21 28.59 -29.07 38.50
N VAL A 22 27.56 -28.93 37.66
CA VAL A 22 27.38 -27.80 36.77
C VAL A 22 27.02 -26.56 37.60
N ASN A 23 28.02 -26.14 38.37
CA ASN A 23 27.87 -25.03 39.31
C ASN A 23 28.24 -23.72 38.60
N GLY A 24 27.29 -22.86 38.45
CA GLY A 24 27.55 -21.42 38.47
C GLY A 24 28.04 -20.72 37.19
N GLU A 25 28.65 -21.42 36.23
CA GLU A 25 29.20 -20.75 35.04
C GLU A 25 28.13 -20.41 33.99
N TRP A 26 27.00 -21.08 34.03
CA TRP A 26 25.85 -20.81 33.12
C TRP A 26 25.16 -19.50 33.42
N THR A 27 25.26 -18.98 34.62
CA THR A 27 24.65 -17.70 35.00
C THR A 27 25.49 -16.52 34.54
N ALA A 28 26.82 -16.58 34.72
CA ALA A 28 27.72 -15.50 34.29
C ALA A 28 27.74 -15.25 32.80
N GLN A 29 27.51 -16.31 32.00
CA GLN A 29 27.54 -16.23 30.53
C GLN A 29 26.23 -15.73 29.93
N ARG A 30 25.15 -15.67 30.73
CA ARG A 30 23.81 -15.18 30.26
C ARG A 30 23.53 -13.71 30.54
N TRP A 31 24.31 -13.08 31.44
CA TRP A 31 24.15 -11.67 31.74
C TRP A 31 24.27 -10.76 30.52
N PRO A 32 25.25 -10.95 29.60
CA PRO A 32 25.31 -10.11 28.40
C PRO A 32 24.08 -10.28 27.50
N ALA A 33 23.55 -11.51 27.38
CA ALA A 33 22.35 -11.77 26.62
C ALA A 33 21.11 -11.13 27.25
N LEU A 34 20.99 -11.16 28.59
CA LEU A 34 19.92 -10.49 29.32
C LEU A 34 20.02 -8.97 29.21
N ILE A 35 21.24 -8.41 29.28
CA ILE A 35 21.48 -6.97 29.08
C ILE A 35 21.11 -6.56 27.67
N LEU A 36 21.51 -7.33 26.65
CA LEU A 36 21.10 -7.08 25.27
C LEU A 36 19.58 -7.16 25.09
N LEU A 37 18.95 -8.18 25.66
CA LEU A 37 17.50 -8.33 25.63
C LEU A 37 16.81 -7.12 26.26
N LEU A 38 17.27 -6.70 27.43
CA LEU A 38 16.72 -5.57 28.18
C LEU A 38 16.96 -4.23 27.47
N LEU A 39 18.05 -4.11 26.71
CA LEU A 39 18.36 -2.95 25.89
C LEU A 39 17.50 -2.89 24.62
N PHE A 40 17.24 -4.04 23.99
CA PHE A 40 16.52 -4.10 22.71
C PHE A 40 14.99 -4.24 22.87
N LEU A 41 14.50 -4.81 23.96
CA LEU A 41 13.06 -5.02 24.18
C LEU A 41 12.23 -3.72 24.26
N PRO A 42 12.68 -2.65 24.95
CA PRO A 42 11.90 -1.42 25.09
C PRO A 42 12.09 -0.43 23.93
N GLN A 43 12.97 -0.72 22.95
CA GLN A 43 13.27 0.22 21.85
C GLN A 43 12.04 0.68 21.05
N PRO A 44 11.06 -0.18 20.67
CA PRO A 44 9.88 0.28 19.95
C PRO A 44 9.02 1.27 20.74
N TRP A 45 9.10 1.23 22.06
CA TRP A 45 8.33 2.08 22.98
C TRP A 45 9.06 3.37 23.35
N LEU A 46 10.39 3.31 23.46
CA LEU A 46 11.20 4.49 23.83
C LEU A 46 11.52 5.39 22.62
N LEU A 47 11.61 4.83 21.41
CA LEU A 47 12.01 5.57 20.21
C LEU A 47 11.09 5.24 19.02
N PRO A 48 9.77 5.52 19.14
CA PRO A 48 8.80 5.18 18.09
C PRO A 48 9.06 5.88 16.76
N SER A 49 9.75 7.02 16.78
CA SER A 49 10.08 7.79 15.58
C SER A 49 11.26 7.25 14.77
N LEU A 50 12.18 6.51 15.41
CA LEU A 50 13.35 5.95 14.70
C LEU A 50 13.04 4.63 14.00
N TRP A 51 12.10 3.86 14.53
CA TRP A 51 11.79 2.52 14.02
C TRP A 51 11.26 2.51 12.57
N PRO A 52 10.32 3.39 12.19
CA PRO A 52 9.87 3.47 10.80
C PRO A 52 10.99 3.85 9.83
N GLY A 53 11.88 4.76 10.22
CA GLY A 53 13.01 5.18 9.39
C GLY A 53 14.00 4.05 9.10
N ILE A 54 14.37 3.28 10.13
CA ILE A 54 15.28 2.13 10.01
C ILE A 54 14.61 1.03 9.17
N SER A 55 13.36 0.70 9.47
CA SER A 55 12.59 -0.32 8.74
C SER A 55 12.49 0.01 7.25
N ASN A 56 12.14 1.26 6.93
CA ASN A 56 12.05 1.71 5.53
C ASN A 56 13.41 1.67 4.84
N SER A 57 14.50 2.10 5.50
CA SER A 57 15.85 2.07 4.93
C SER A 57 16.34 0.65 4.67
N VAL A 58 16.03 -0.29 5.56
CA VAL A 58 16.34 -1.71 5.37
C VAL A 58 15.53 -2.28 4.21
N PHE A 59 14.23 -1.98 4.14
CA PHE A 59 13.38 -2.39 3.05
C PHE A 59 13.85 -1.84 1.70
N ASP A 60 14.18 -0.55 1.63
CA ASP A 60 14.69 0.08 0.41
C ASP A 60 16.03 -0.54 -0.02
N SER A 61 16.90 -0.84 0.93
CA SER A 61 18.18 -1.51 0.65
C SER A 61 17.94 -2.91 0.09
N TYR A 62 17.01 -3.66 0.64
CA TYR A 62 16.63 -4.97 0.15
C TYR A 62 16.07 -4.91 -1.28
N GLN A 63 15.20 -3.93 -1.55
CA GLN A 63 14.64 -3.72 -2.90
C GLN A 63 15.72 -3.35 -3.93
N ARG A 64 16.77 -2.64 -3.51
CA ARG A 64 17.92 -2.32 -4.40
C ARG A 64 18.79 -3.54 -4.69
N ILE A 65 19.01 -4.40 -3.70
CA ILE A 65 19.85 -5.61 -3.84
C ILE A 65 19.12 -6.71 -4.63
N SER A 66 17.83 -6.85 -4.39
CA SER A 66 16.98 -7.86 -5.05
C SER A 66 15.71 -7.22 -5.59
N PRO A 67 15.82 -6.42 -6.68
CA PRO A 67 14.66 -5.79 -7.28
C PRO A 67 13.69 -6.87 -7.78
N ARG A 68 12.40 -6.69 -7.48
CA ARG A 68 11.35 -7.54 -8.01
C ARG A 68 11.42 -7.52 -9.54
N LYS A 69 11.54 -8.67 -10.16
CA LYS A 69 11.38 -8.76 -11.62
C LYS A 69 9.94 -8.41 -11.95
N ILE A 70 9.77 -7.25 -12.56
CA ILE A 70 8.46 -6.81 -13.06
C ILE A 70 8.26 -7.54 -14.38
N GLU A 71 7.47 -8.61 -14.35
CA GLU A 71 6.87 -9.12 -15.59
C GLU A 71 5.96 -8.03 -16.15
N ARG A 72 5.89 -7.93 -17.47
CA ARG A 72 5.01 -6.94 -18.13
C ARG A 72 3.58 -7.21 -17.71
N LEU A 73 3.11 -6.46 -16.72
CA LEU A 73 1.71 -6.46 -16.33
C LEU A 73 0.93 -5.75 -17.45
N PRO A 74 -0.26 -6.22 -17.79
CA PRO A 74 -1.12 -5.56 -18.78
C PRO A 74 -1.78 -4.31 -18.16
N VAL A 75 -0.97 -3.47 -17.53
CA VAL A 75 -1.38 -2.22 -16.87
C VAL A 75 -0.63 -1.07 -17.49
N ALA A 76 -1.37 -0.07 -17.97
CA ALA A 76 -0.83 1.21 -18.43
C ALA A 76 -1.22 2.29 -17.43
N ILE A 77 -0.28 3.16 -17.10
CA ILE A 77 -0.52 4.36 -16.29
C ILE A 77 -0.74 5.51 -17.26
N VAL A 78 -1.86 6.21 -17.10
CA VAL A 78 -2.18 7.46 -17.81
C VAL A 78 -2.00 8.59 -16.81
N ASP A 79 -0.97 9.37 -17.01
CA ASP A 79 -0.63 10.50 -16.14
C ASP A 79 -1.16 11.81 -16.73
N ILE A 80 -1.63 12.70 -15.85
CA ILE A 80 -2.00 14.07 -16.19
C ILE A 80 -0.79 14.95 -15.90
N ASP A 81 0.12 14.97 -16.84
CA ASP A 81 1.39 15.67 -16.76
C ASP A 81 1.31 17.15 -17.22
N GLU A 82 2.42 17.88 -17.12
CA GLU A 82 2.51 19.26 -17.57
C GLU A 82 2.19 19.46 -19.07
N ALA A 83 2.53 18.46 -19.90
CA ALA A 83 2.23 18.50 -21.33
C ALA A 83 0.72 18.43 -21.56
N SER A 84 0.02 17.58 -20.84
CA SER A 84 -1.43 17.46 -20.85
C SER A 84 -2.10 18.75 -20.36
N LEU A 85 -1.58 19.33 -19.25
CA LEU A 85 -2.08 20.60 -18.73
C LEU A 85 -1.88 21.77 -19.71
N LYS A 86 -0.74 21.79 -20.40
CA LYS A 86 -0.46 22.80 -21.42
C LYS A 86 -1.36 22.66 -22.65
N ALA A 87 -1.69 21.44 -23.04
CA ALA A 87 -2.51 21.18 -24.22
C ALA A 87 -4.01 21.37 -23.99
N ILE A 88 -4.50 21.03 -22.80
CA ILE A 88 -5.93 20.94 -22.50
C ILE A 88 -6.37 22.10 -21.57
N GLY A 89 -5.45 22.57 -20.71
CA GLY A 89 -5.74 23.58 -19.70
C GLY A 89 -5.54 23.05 -18.28
N GLN A 90 -5.71 23.94 -17.31
CA GLN A 90 -5.47 23.62 -15.90
C GLN A 90 -6.46 22.59 -15.35
N TRP A 91 -5.97 21.73 -14.49
CA TRP A 91 -6.76 20.84 -13.66
C TRP A 91 -7.52 21.63 -12.56
N PRO A 92 -8.73 21.25 -12.15
CA PRO A 92 -9.51 20.09 -12.62
C PRO A 92 -10.24 20.35 -13.95
N TRP A 93 -10.17 19.35 -14.83
CA TRP A 93 -10.88 19.41 -16.10
C TRP A 93 -12.39 19.18 -15.94
N PRO A 94 -13.21 19.72 -16.90
CA PRO A 94 -14.63 19.43 -16.92
C PRO A 94 -14.95 17.93 -16.93
N ARG A 95 -16.00 17.53 -16.25
CA ARG A 95 -16.40 16.12 -16.15
C ARG A 95 -16.72 15.49 -17.51
N THR A 96 -17.18 16.28 -18.46
CA THR A 96 -17.38 15.82 -19.84
C THR A 96 -16.08 15.39 -20.50
N LEU A 97 -14.98 16.11 -20.26
CA LEU A 97 -13.67 15.74 -20.80
C LEU A 97 -13.15 14.45 -20.17
N ILE A 98 -13.40 14.27 -18.87
CA ILE A 98 -13.08 13.01 -18.17
C ILE A 98 -13.91 11.86 -18.75
N ALA A 99 -15.20 12.09 -19.00
CA ALA A 99 -16.07 11.10 -19.63
C ALA A 99 -15.55 10.67 -21.02
N ASP A 100 -15.17 11.64 -21.87
CA ASP A 100 -14.58 11.39 -23.18
C ASP A 100 -13.26 10.61 -23.10
N MET A 101 -12.43 10.93 -22.12
CA MET A 101 -11.18 10.20 -21.87
C MET A 101 -11.47 8.73 -21.53
N ILE A 102 -12.44 8.46 -20.66
CA ILE A 102 -12.86 7.10 -20.32
C ILE A 102 -13.29 6.34 -21.58
N VAL A 103 -14.18 6.93 -22.37
CA VAL A 103 -14.66 6.32 -23.62
C VAL A 103 -13.50 5.99 -24.55
N LYS A 104 -12.55 6.92 -24.73
CA LYS A 104 -11.36 6.70 -25.57
C LYS A 104 -10.45 5.60 -25.04
N LEU A 105 -10.31 5.46 -23.73
CA LEU A 105 -9.51 4.37 -23.13
C LEU A 105 -10.14 3.02 -23.44
N PHE A 106 -11.45 2.87 -23.30
CA PHE A 106 -12.15 1.63 -23.68
C PHE A 106 -12.08 1.35 -25.19
N GLN A 107 -12.20 2.37 -26.02
CA GLN A 107 -12.01 2.23 -27.48
C GLN A 107 -10.59 1.74 -27.84
N LYS A 108 -9.59 2.06 -27.02
CA LYS A 108 -8.20 1.58 -27.17
C LYS A 108 -7.96 0.20 -26.56
N GLY A 109 -8.98 -0.44 -26.01
CA GLY A 109 -8.91 -1.80 -25.50
C GLY A 109 -8.68 -1.91 -23.99
N ALA A 110 -8.85 -0.85 -23.22
CA ALA A 110 -8.87 -0.96 -21.77
C ALA A 110 -10.05 -1.86 -21.33
N ILE A 111 -9.77 -2.80 -20.42
CA ILE A 111 -10.79 -3.68 -19.84
C ILE A 111 -11.42 -3.03 -18.61
N THR A 112 -10.62 -2.29 -17.86
CA THR A 112 -11.04 -1.52 -16.68
C THR A 112 -10.19 -0.28 -16.55
N VAL A 113 -10.73 0.77 -15.92
CA VAL A 113 -10.03 2.02 -15.65
C VAL A 113 -10.13 2.32 -14.16
N GLY A 114 -8.99 2.53 -13.50
CA GLY A 114 -8.93 2.99 -12.12
C GLY A 114 -8.54 4.46 -12.07
N PHE A 115 -9.30 5.27 -11.33
CA PHE A 115 -8.98 6.67 -11.08
C PHE A 115 -8.43 6.84 -9.66
N ASP A 116 -7.22 7.38 -9.57
CA ASP A 116 -6.66 7.87 -8.30
C ASP A 116 -6.98 9.37 -8.14
N VAL A 117 -8.25 9.69 -8.31
CA VAL A 117 -8.80 11.04 -8.18
C VAL A 117 -10.10 10.98 -7.40
N VAL A 118 -10.26 11.91 -6.46
CA VAL A 118 -11.50 12.06 -5.70
C VAL A 118 -12.30 13.22 -6.28
N PHE A 119 -13.51 12.92 -6.73
CA PHE A 119 -14.46 13.92 -7.22
C PHE A 119 -15.38 14.37 -6.07
N ALA A 120 -14.85 15.19 -5.17
CA ALA A 120 -15.55 15.60 -3.95
C ALA A 120 -16.61 16.69 -4.19
N GLU A 121 -16.40 17.53 -5.19
CA GLU A 121 -17.22 18.70 -5.47
C GLU A 121 -17.89 18.61 -6.85
N PRO A 122 -19.06 19.23 -7.04
CA PRO A 122 -19.66 19.37 -8.36
C PRO A 122 -18.71 20.07 -9.34
N ASP A 123 -18.89 19.79 -10.63
CA ASP A 123 -18.10 20.44 -11.68
C ASP A 123 -18.38 21.94 -11.71
N ARG A 124 -17.32 22.74 -11.57
CA ARG A 124 -17.42 24.22 -11.66
C ARG A 124 -17.87 24.70 -13.04
N MET A 125 -17.67 23.86 -14.07
CA MET A 125 -18.10 24.12 -15.44
C MET A 125 -19.48 23.53 -15.76
N ASN A 126 -20.25 23.13 -14.74
CA ASN A 126 -21.65 22.77 -14.94
C ASN A 126 -22.41 23.97 -15.51
N PRO A 127 -23.34 23.75 -16.47
CA PRO A 127 -24.09 24.83 -17.08
C PRO A 127 -24.87 25.72 -16.09
N ASP A 128 -25.44 25.13 -15.05
CA ASP A 128 -26.12 25.83 -13.97
C ASP A 128 -25.16 26.67 -13.09
N SER A 129 -23.96 26.13 -12.82
CA SER A 129 -22.91 26.85 -12.10
C SER A 129 -22.43 28.08 -12.89
N ILE A 130 -22.24 27.90 -14.20
CA ILE A 130 -21.88 29.01 -15.11
C ILE A 130 -22.99 30.04 -15.13
N ALA A 131 -24.26 29.65 -15.29
CA ALA A 131 -25.41 30.56 -15.30
C ALA A 131 -25.49 31.35 -14.00
N GLY A 132 -25.17 30.75 -12.85
CA GLY A 132 -25.16 31.42 -11.56
C GLY A 132 -23.96 32.34 -11.32
N SER A 133 -22.79 32.03 -11.90
CA SER A 133 -21.54 32.76 -11.69
C SER A 133 -21.38 34.01 -12.56
N LEU A 134 -22.17 34.14 -13.63
CA LEU A 134 -22.10 35.23 -14.61
C LEU A 134 -23.32 36.15 -14.49
N PRO A 135 -23.28 37.25 -13.68
CA PRO A 135 -24.41 38.13 -13.47
C PRO A 135 -24.85 38.88 -14.74
N GLN A 136 -23.91 39.07 -15.68
CA GLN A 136 -24.14 39.83 -16.93
C GLN A 136 -24.93 39.02 -18.00
N LEU A 137 -25.19 37.74 -17.78
CA LEU A 137 -26.01 36.97 -18.71
C LEU A 137 -27.48 37.40 -18.62
N ASP A 138 -28.12 37.52 -19.76
CA ASP A 138 -29.56 37.71 -19.85
C ASP A 138 -30.33 36.47 -19.37
N GLN A 139 -31.60 36.67 -18.96
CA GLN A 139 -32.39 35.57 -18.39
C GLN A 139 -32.62 34.43 -19.39
N THR A 140 -32.80 34.75 -20.66
CA THR A 140 -33.01 33.75 -21.71
C THR A 140 -31.81 32.81 -21.85
N THR A 141 -30.61 33.37 -21.81
CA THR A 141 -29.35 32.58 -21.86
C THR A 141 -29.17 31.73 -20.59
N LYS A 142 -29.48 32.25 -19.41
CA LYS A 142 -29.49 31.52 -18.16
C LYS A 142 -30.44 30.33 -18.21
N ASP A 143 -31.67 30.54 -18.67
CA ASP A 143 -32.67 29.49 -18.81
C ASP A 143 -32.27 28.43 -19.84
N ALA A 144 -31.56 28.82 -20.90
CA ALA A 144 -31.04 27.91 -21.87
C ALA A 144 -29.89 27.03 -21.29
N LEU A 145 -28.99 27.61 -20.52
CA LEU A 145 -27.91 26.91 -19.85
C LEU A 145 -28.46 25.89 -18.82
N THR A 146 -29.40 26.27 -18.00
CA THR A 146 -29.99 25.38 -16.96
C THR A 146 -30.79 24.21 -17.54
N LYS A 147 -31.16 24.24 -18.81
CA LYS A 147 -31.77 23.11 -19.51
C LYS A 147 -30.78 22.08 -20.01
N LEU A 148 -29.49 22.40 -20.05
CA LEU A 148 -28.46 21.47 -20.47
C LEU A 148 -28.19 20.44 -19.35
N PRO A 149 -27.85 19.20 -19.67
CA PRO A 149 -27.45 18.22 -18.68
C PRO A 149 -26.18 18.68 -17.95
N SER A 150 -26.10 18.43 -16.66
CA SER A 150 -24.89 18.74 -15.92
C SER A 150 -23.72 17.84 -16.38
N ASN A 151 -22.51 18.38 -16.33
CA ASN A 151 -21.30 17.63 -16.66
C ASN A 151 -21.12 16.40 -15.73
N ASP A 152 -21.53 16.55 -14.47
CA ASP A 152 -21.51 15.45 -13.50
C ASP A 152 -22.47 14.33 -13.89
N ALA A 153 -23.66 14.67 -14.42
CA ALA A 153 -24.61 13.66 -14.92
C ALA A 153 -24.06 12.92 -16.12
N VAL A 154 -23.40 13.61 -17.06
CA VAL A 154 -22.75 12.99 -18.23
C VAL A 154 -21.67 12.00 -17.78
N LEU A 155 -20.81 12.40 -16.84
CA LEU A 155 -19.79 11.50 -16.30
C LEU A 155 -20.43 10.31 -15.57
N ALA A 156 -21.45 10.57 -14.73
CA ALA A 156 -22.14 9.51 -13.99
C ALA A 156 -22.76 8.44 -14.91
N ASP A 157 -23.30 8.85 -16.05
CA ASP A 157 -23.89 7.91 -17.01
C ASP A 157 -22.83 7.05 -17.72
N ILE A 158 -21.65 7.59 -18.02
CA ILE A 158 -20.53 6.82 -18.54
C ILE A 158 -20.02 5.83 -17.46
N LEU A 159 -19.89 6.29 -16.21
CA LEU A 159 -19.43 5.46 -15.09
C LEU A 159 -20.36 4.27 -14.80
N LYS A 160 -21.68 4.43 -15.01
CA LYS A 160 -22.64 3.32 -14.86
C LYS A 160 -22.48 2.24 -15.94
N GLN A 161 -21.98 2.61 -17.12
CA GLN A 161 -21.89 1.73 -18.29
C GLN A 161 -20.50 1.11 -18.46
N ALA A 162 -19.50 1.63 -17.78
CA ALA A 162 -18.11 1.24 -17.93
C ALA A 162 -17.55 0.64 -16.62
N PRO A 163 -16.70 -0.39 -16.68
CA PRO A 163 -16.03 -0.97 -15.51
C PRO A 163 -14.93 -0.01 -14.98
N VAL A 164 -15.34 1.00 -14.25
CA VAL A 164 -14.48 2.04 -13.69
C VAL A 164 -14.46 1.94 -12.17
N VAL A 165 -13.26 2.06 -11.58
CA VAL A 165 -13.04 2.14 -10.13
C VAL A 165 -12.63 3.56 -9.77
N LEU A 166 -13.32 4.18 -8.84
CA LEU A 166 -13.03 5.54 -8.37
C LEU A 166 -12.35 5.52 -7.00
N GLY A 167 -11.41 6.43 -6.80
CA GLY A 167 -10.88 6.75 -5.49
C GLY A 167 -11.98 7.32 -4.58
N ARG A 168 -11.95 6.93 -3.30
CA ARG A 168 -12.84 7.45 -2.27
C ARG A 168 -12.04 7.99 -1.10
N ALA A 169 -12.28 9.23 -0.71
CA ALA A 169 -11.77 9.75 0.54
C ALA A 169 -12.56 9.14 1.71
N ALA A 170 -11.86 8.47 2.64
CA ALA A 170 -12.46 8.06 3.89
C ALA A 170 -12.53 9.29 4.80
N HIS A 171 -13.75 9.70 5.21
CA HIS A 171 -13.91 10.60 6.34
C HIS A 171 -13.78 9.74 7.59
N GLY A 172 -12.71 9.97 8.36
CA GLY A 172 -12.63 9.44 9.71
C GLY A 172 -13.71 10.13 10.54
N GLY A 173 -14.70 9.35 10.99
CA GLY A 173 -15.62 9.73 12.04
C GLY A 173 -14.92 9.69 13.40
#